data_9e303122fd3a3806618c2554119131e3
#
_entry.id   9e303122fd3a3806618c2554119131e3
#
_cell.length_a   1.000
_cell.length_b   1.000
_cell.length_c   1.000
_cell.angle_alpha   90.00
_cell.angle_beta   90.00
_cell.angle_gamma   90.00
#
_symmetry.space_group_name_H-M   'P 1'
#
loop_
_entity.id
_entity.type
_entity.pdbx_description
1 polymer ?
#
loop_
_entity_poly.entity_id
_entity_poly.type
_entity_poly.pdbx_seq_one_letter_code
_entity_poly.pdbx_strand_id
1 'polypeptide(L)'
;MTRNSSYRLLGTVFASLFLLAACDQAPGKIAAPVEITRDSYCSLDGMLLADHPGPKAQIHYAQGAPEFFCDTVEMFSLYLQPEQQKRVLALFVNDMGKTDWGKPAGQWIDARQAFYVVGSKRRGSMGPTFASFGEESAARAFAAKEGGKVLRFNEITPDMATLDGGVIKDKSM
;
A
#
# COMPACT_ATOMS: atom_id res chain seq x y z
N MET A 1 -9.29 57.55 74.06
CA MET A 1 -8.45 56.35 73.89
C MET A 1 -9.21 55.40 72.99
N THR A 2 -9.00 55.47 71.67
CA THR A 2 -9.67 54.64 70.69
C THR A 2 -8.63 54.17 69.71
N ARG A 3 -8.45 52.89 69.72
CA ARG A 3 -7.47 52.23 68.81
C ARG A 3 -8.22 51.61 67.63
N ASN A 4 -8.09 52.25 66.48
CA ASN A 4 -8.55 51.72 65.19
C ASN A 4 -7.63 50.56 64.76
N SER A 5 -8.23 49.42 64.56
CA SER A 5 -7.57 48.27 63.97
C SER A 5 -8.12 48.09 62.54
N SER A 6 -7.30 48.46 61.59
CA SER A 6 -7.57 48.31 60.16
C SER A 6 -7.17 46.90 59.71
N TYR A 7 -8.14 46.03 59.43
CA TYR A 7 -7.94 44.75 58.79
C TYR A 7 -7.77 44.96 57.28
N ARG A 8 -6.56 44.77 56.80
CA ARG A 8 -6.26 44.69 55.37
C ARG A 8 -6.66 43.28 54.88
N LEU A 9 -7.69 43.19 54.13
CA LEU A 9 -8.06 42.01 53.38
C LEU A 9 -7.05 41.85 52.24
N LEU A 10 -6.13 40.86 52.36
CA LEU A 10 -5.35 40.37 51.25
C LEU A 10 -6.21 39.43 50.46
N GLY A 11 -6.71 39.91 49.34
CA GLY A 11 -7.36 39.04 48.31
C GLY A 11 -6.30 38.25 47.55
N THR A 12 -6.24 36.98 47.84
CA THR A 12 -5.43 36.01 47.06
C THR A 12 -6.18 35.69 45.77
N VAL A 13 -5.77 36.31 44.67
CA VAL A 13 -6.18 35.94 43.32
C VAL A 13 -5.50 34.62 42.94
N PHE A 14 -6.24 33.55 43.00
CA PHE A 14 -5.82 32.24 42.50
C PHE A 14 -5.96 32.23 40.99
N ALA A 15 -4.87 32.57 40.29
CA ALA A 15 -4.80 32.46 38.85
C ALA A 15 -4.69 30.98 38.48
N SER A 16 -5.84 30.37 38.15
CA SER A 16 -5.88 29.00 37.62
C SER A 16 -5.31 29.00 36.20
N LEU A 17 -4.05 28.61 36.07
CA LEU A 17 -3.38 28.37 34.80
C LEU A 17 -3.95 27.06 34.21
N PHE A 18 -4.95 27.18 33.35
CA PHE A 18 -5.40 26.08 32.48
C PHE A 18 -4.29 25.81 31.47
N LEU A 19 -3.46 24.81 31.77
CA LEU A 19 -2.60 24.19 30.79
C LEU A 19 -3.49 23.43 29.77
N LEU A 20 -3.79 24.09 28.65
CA LEU A 20 -4.28 23.44 27.45
C LEU A 20 -3.18 22.53 26.95
N ALA A 21 -3.22 21.25 27.33
CA ALA A 21 -2.47 20.20 26.67
C ALA A 21 -3.01 20.11 25.23
N ALA A 22 -2.38 20.87 24.31
CA ALA A 22 -2.54 20.63 22.88
C ALA A 22 -2.04 19.21 22.64
N CYS A 23 -2.94 18.28 22.35
CA CYS A 23 -2.59 17.01 21.73
C CYS A 23 -1.98 17.35 20.39
N ASP A 24 -0.67 17.42 20.35
CA ASP A 24 0.13 17.44 19.14
C ASP A 24 -0.07 16.08 18.46
N GLN A 25 -1.10 15.98 17.61
CA GLN A 25 -1.21 14.88 16.68
C GLN A 25 -0.05 15.07 15.73
N ALA A 26 1.07 14.39 16.01
CA ALA A 26 2.17 14.30 15.09
C ALA A 26 1.60 13.93 13.70
N PRO A 27 1.96 14.69 12.63
CA PRO A 27 1.48 14.39 11.29
C PRO A 27 1.74 12.93 11.02
N GLY A 28 0.68 12.19 10.67
CA GLY A 28 0.74 10.75 10.49
C GLY A 28 1.92 10.41 9.58
N LYS A 29 2.81 9.55 10.05
CA LYS A 29 4.03 9.16 9.34
C LYS A 29 3.62 8.70 7.95
N ILE A 30 3.91 9.50 6.91
CA ILE A 30 3.67 9.10 5.53
C ILE A 30 4.53 7.86 5.31
N ALA A 31 3.89 6.72 5.08
CA ALA A 31 4.61 5.49 4.81
C ALA A 31 5.37 5.66 3.49
N ALA A 32 6.66 5.35 3.50
CA ALA A 32 7.48 5.29 2.30
C ALA A 32 7.70 3.82 1.90
N PRO A 33 7.84 3.52 0.60
CA PRO A 33 8.12 2.16 0.17
C PRO A 33 9.46 1.68 0.71
N VAL A 34 9.56 0.38 0.96
CA VAL A 34 10.78 -0.30 1.40
C VAL A 34 11.36 -1.08 0.23
N GLU A 35 12.68 -1.00 0.04
CA GLU A 35 13.33 -1.74 -1.03
C GLU A 35 13.39 -3.25 -0.73
N ILE A 36 13.20 -4.05 -1.78
CA ILE A 36 13.33 -5.49 -1.72
C ILE A 36 14.81 -5.85 -1.63
N THR A 37 15.13 -6.72 -0.69
CA THR A 37 16.45 -7.34 -0.52
C THR A 37 16.43 -8.77 -1.05
N ARG A 38 17.60 -9.45 -1.06
CA ARG A 38 17.67 -10.87 -1.43
C ARG A 38 16.88 -11.78 -0.49
N ASP A 39 16.70 -11.34 0.76
CA ASP A 39 16.01 -12.12 1.80
C ASP A 39 14.54 -11.69 1.96
N SER A 40 14.05 -10.81 1.08
CA SER A 40 12.64 -10.40 1.09
C SER A 40 11.78 -11.53 0.54
N TYR A 41 10.78 -11.92 1.30
CA TYR A 41 9.86 -13.00 0.94
C TYR A 41 8.42 -12.51 0.86
N CYS A 42 7.62 -13.22 0.10
CA CYS A 42 6.19 -12.98 -0.02
C CYS A 42 5.48 -13.37 1.28
N SER A 43 4.67 -12.47 1.80
CA SER A 43 3.91 -12.69 3.03
C SER A 43 2.79 -13.72 2.87
N LEU A 44 2.39 -14.02 1.63
CA LEU A 44 1.30 -14.95 1.36
C LEU A 44 1.80 -16.40 1.23
N ASP A 45 2.91 -16.63 0.52
CA ASP A 45 3.38 -17.97 0.15
C ASP A 45 4.84 -18.27 0.53
N GLY A 46 5.58 -17.27 1.03
CA GLY A 46 6.97 -17.41 1.47
C GLY A 46 8.01 -17.47 0.35
N MET A 47 7.64 -17.22 -0.92
CA MET A 47 8.59 -17.19 -2.04
C MET A 47 9.53 -16.00 -1.94
N LEU A 48 10.79 -16.15 -2.33
CA LEU A 48 11.75 -15.04 -2.40
C LEU A 48 11.38 -14.12 -3.58
N LEU A 49 11.14 -12.85 -3.29
CA LEU A 49 10.67 -11.91 -4.30
C LEU A 49 11.66 -11.71 -5.45
N ALA A 50 12.97 -11.73 -5.12
CA ALA A 50 14.04 -11.49 -6.09
C ALA A 50 14.16 -12.57 -7.18
N ASP A 51 13.60 -13.76 -6.95
CA ASP A 51 13.73 -14.91 -7.84
C ASP A 51 12.62 -14.98 -8.90
N HIS A 52 11.63 -14.10 -8.80
CA HIS A 52 10.44 -14.18 -9.63
C HIS A 52 10.21 -12.91 -10.47
N PRO A 53 9.68 -13.05 -11.70
CA PRO A 53 9.38 -11.93 -12.58
C PRO A 53 8.09 -11.22 -12.19
N GLY A 54 7.82 -10.09 -12.86
CA GLY A 54 6.57 -9.36 -12.75
C GLY A 54 6.51 -8.40 -11.55
N PRO A 55 5.47 -7.55 -11.50
CA PRO A 55 5.37 -6.48 -10.53
C PRO A 55 5.25 -7.00 -9.11
N LYS A 56 6.03 -6.43 -8.20
CA LYS A 56 5.94 -6.68 -6.76
C LYS A 56 5.03 -5.65 -6.10
N ALA A 57 4.54 -5.99 -4.92
CA ALA A 57 3.69 -5.09 -4.15
C ALA A 57 4.07 -5.07 -2.67
N GLN A 58 3.64 -4.02 -1.96
CA GLN A 58 3.78 -3.85 -0.52
C GLN A 58 2.48 -3.33 0.08
N ILE A 59 2.12 -3.86 1.24
CA ILE A 59 1.08 -3.30 2.11
C ILE A 59 1.73 -2.80 3.39
N HIS A 60 1.50 -1.55 3.71
CA HIS A 60 1.91 -0.93 4.96
C HIS A 60 0.72 -0.75 5.87
N TYR A 61 0.81 -1.27 7.07
CA TYR A 61 -0.22 -1.15 8.11
C TYR A 61 0.14 -0.09 9.14
N ALA A 62 -0.83 0.27 9.97
CA ALA A 62 -0.63 1.21 11.07
C ALA A 62 0.42 0.75 12.08
N GLN A 63 0.61 -0.56 12.20
CA GLN A 63 1.57 -1.20 13.09
C GLN A 63 2.23 -2.38 12.38
N GLY A 64 3.48 -2.66 12.76
CA GLY A 64 4.25 -3.77 12.20
C GLY A 64 5.15 -3.36 11.02
N ALA A 65 5.83 -4.35 10.47
CA ALA A 65 6.62 -4.22 9.25
C ALA A 65 5.72 -4.28 8.01
N PRO A 66 6.15 -3.72 6.86
CA PRO A 66 5.44 -3.91 5.60
C PRO A 66 5.36 -5.38 5.22
N GLU A 67 4.25 -5.77 4.66
CA GLU A 67 4.09 -7.05 3.99
C GLU A 67 4.42 -6.92 2.51
N PHE A 68 5.22 -7.86 1.99
CA PHE A 68 5.60 -7.92 0.59
C PHE A 68 4.83 -9.01 -0.13
N PHE A 69 4.57 -8.79 -1.41
CA PHE A 69 3.89 -9.74 -2.29
C PHE A 69 4.70 -9.94 -3.56
N CYS A 70 4.86 -11.17 -3.97
CA CYS A 70 5.62 -11.51 -5.17
C CYS A 70 4.82 -11.20 -6.46
N ASP A 71 3.52 -10.89 -6.32
CA ASP A 71 2.64 -10.47 -7.42
C ASP A 71 1.59 -9.44 -6.94
N THR A 72 1.19 -8.55 -7.84
CA THR A 72 0.13 -7.57 -7.58
C THR A 72 -1.24 -8.23 -7.37
N VAL A 73 -1.51 -9.37 -8.03
CA VAL A 73 -2.76 -10.13 -7.82
C VAL A 73 -2.88 -10.57 -6.36
N GLU A 74 -1.78 -11.02 -5.74
CA GLU A 74 -1.76 -11.42 -4.34
C GLU A 74 -2.07 -10.26 -3.40
N MET A 75 -1.45 -9.10 -3.66
CA MET A 75 -1.76 -7.89 -2.90
C MET A 75 -3.26 -7.55 -2.99
N PHE A 76 -3.83 -7.57 -4.20
CA PHE A 76 -5.24 -7.28 -4.39
C PHE A 76 -6.14 -8.33 -3.75
N SER A 77 -5.78 -9.62 -3.83
CA SER A 77 -6.57 -10.71 -3.22
C SER A 77 -6.70 -10.52 -1.71
N LEU A 78 -5.65 -10.02 -1.04
CA LEU A 78 -5.69 -9.69 0.37
C LEU A 78 -6.37 -8.34 0.65
N TYR A 79 -5.96 -7.30 -0.08
CA TYR A 79 -6.43 -5.93 0.15
C TYR A 79 -7.95 -5.78 -0.02
N LEU A 80 -8.55 -6.50 -0.98
CA LEU A 80 -9.98 -6.42 -1.26
C LEU A 80 -10.84 -7.12 -0.20
N GLN A 81 -10.24 -7.77 0.80
CA GLN A 81 -10.98 -8.25 1.97
C GLN A 81 -11.41 -7.05 2.83
N PRO A 82 -12.69 -6.96 3.21
CA PRO A 82 -13.24 -5.77 3.89
C PRO A 82 -12.51 -5.38 5.19
N GLU A 83 -12.00 -6.36 5.94
CA GLU A 83 -11.30 -6.15 7.19
C GLU A 83 -9.90 -5.56 6.99
N GLN A 84 -9.26 -5.81 5.86
CA GLN A 84 -7.89 -5.33 5.57
C GLN A 84 -7.87 -3.84 5.21
N GLN A 85 -8.86 -3.37 4.47
CA GLN A 85 -8.94 -1.97 4.01
C GLN A 85 -8.91 -0.97 5.17
N LYS A 86 -9.52 -1.32 6.31
CA LYS A 86 -9.58 -0.46 7.51
C LYS A 86 -8.24 -0.30 8.22
N ARG A 87 -7.28 -1.18 7.96
CA ARG A 87 -5.99 -1.25 8.66
C ARG A 87 -4.83 -0.72 7.82
N VAL A 88 -5.03 -0.60 6.51
CA VAL A 88 -3.97 -0.26 5.55
C VAL A 88 -3.68 1.24 5.55
N LEU A 89 -2.43 1.62 5.75
CA LEU A 89 -1.92 2.99 5.63
C LEU A 89 -1.54 3.34 4.20
N ALA A 90 -0.73 2.49 3.57
CA ALA A 90 -0.24 2.70 2.22
C ALA A 90 -0.10 1.38 1.46
N LEU A 91 -0.16 1.48 0.15
CA LEU A 91 0.03 0.40 -0.80
C LEU A 91 1.00 0.87 -1.87
N PHE A 92 2.01 0.05 -2.17
CA PHE A 92 2.95 0.34 -3.24
C PHE A 92 3.07 -0.83 -4.20
N VAL A 93 3.31 -0.50 -5.48
CA VAL A 93 3.59 -1.47 -6.55
C VAL A 93 4.76 -0.97 -7.38
N ASN A 94 5.47 -1.86 -8.07
CA ASN A 94 6.50 -1.42 -9.01
C ASN A 94 5.87 -0.75 -10.25
N ASP A 95 6.48 0.32 -10.73
CA ASP A 95 6.18 0.90 -12.06
C ASP A 95 6.88 0.07 -13.14
N MET A 96 6.16 -0.83 -13.78
CA MET A 96 6.70 -1.72 -14.81
C MET A 96 7.04 -1.01 -16.12
N GLY A 97 6.72 0.27 -16.22
CA GLY A 97 7.21 1.13 -17.31
C GLY A 97 8.66 1.58 -17.10
N LYS A 98 9.21 1.43 -15.88
CA LYS A 98 10.54 1.95 -15.49
C LYS A 98 11.47 0.89 -14.91
N THR A 99 11.03 -0.35 -14.76
CA THR A 99 11.86 -1.45 -14.24
C THR A 99 11.83 -2.66 -15.17
N ASP A 100 12.81 -3.56 -15.01
CA ASP A 100 12.87 -4.79 -15.79
C ASP A 100 11.80 -5.78 -15.32
N TRP A 101 11.15 -6.45 -16.26
CA TRP A 101 10.11 -7.43 -15.97
C TRP A 101 10.64 -8.68 -15.26
N GLY A 102 11.83 -9.13 -15.67
CA GLY A 102 12.44 -10.36 -15.15
C GLY A 102 13.01 -10.19 -13.74
N LYS A 103 13.45 -8.97 -13.42
CA LYS A 103 14.07 -8.64 -12.12
C LYS A 103 13.63 -7.24 -11.68
N PRO A 104 12.35 -7.07 -11.34
CA PRO A 104 11.84 -5.77 -10.93
C PRO A 104 12.48 -5.34 -9.62
N ALA A 105 12.96 -4.09 -9.58
CA ALA A 105 13.56 -3.50 -8.39
C ALA A 105 13.28 -2.00 -8.35
N GLY A 106 13.04 -1.46 -7.17
CA GLY A 106 12.73 -0.06 -6.96
C GLY A 106 11.51 0.41 -7.75
N GLN A 107 11.54 1.67 -8.18
CA GLN A 107 10.46 2.28 -8.98
C GLN A 107 9.07 2.10 -8.37
N TRP A 108 9.00 2.23 -7.04
CA TRP A 108 7.76 2.09 -6.29
C TRP A 108 6.85 3.29 -6.51
N ILE A 109 5.59 3.03 -6.76
CA ILE A 109 4.53 4.02 -6.90
C ILE A 109 3.35 3.69 -5.97
N ASP A 110 2.57 4.70 -5.62
CA ASP A 110 1.31 4.49 -4.89
C ASP A 110 0.36 3.64 -5.73
N ALA A 111 0.00 2.48 -5.20
CA ALA A 111 -0.85 1.52 -5.88
C ALA A 111 -2.23 2.11 -6.25
N ARG A 112 -2.76 3.03 -5.41
CA ARG A 112 -4.07 3.65 -5.65
C ARG A 112 -4.07 4.62 -6.82
N GLN A 113 -2.89 5.13 -7.19
CA GLN A 113 -2.71 6.06 -8.30
C GLN A 113 -2.27 5.36 -9.59
N ALA A 114 -1.82 4.12 -9.51
CA ALA A 114 -1.33 3.35 -10.63
C ALA A 114 -2.43 2.99 -11.65
N PHE A 115 -1.98 2.67 -12.85
CA PHE A 115 -2.76 2.04 -13.91
C PHE A 115 -2.39 0.57 -13.99
N TYR A 116 -3.35 -0.29 -14.19
CA TYR A 116 -3.16 -1.74 -14.22
C TYR A 116 -3.60 -2.32 -15.56
N VAL A 117 -2.79 -3.22 -16.11
CA VAL A 117 -3.20 -4.00 -17.28
C VAL A 117 -3.56 -5.41 -16.81
N VAL A 118 -4.84 -5.74 -16.92
CA VAL A 118 -5.42 -7.03 -16.50
C VAL A 118 -5.69 -7.89 -17.73
N GLY A 119 -5.38 -9.18 -17.65
CA GLY A 119 -5.62 -10.12 -18.75
C GLY A 119 -4.59 -10.06 -19.88
N SER A 120 -3.39 -9.52 -19.65
CA SER A 120 -2.30 -9.58 -20.60
C SER A 120 -1.72 -11.00 -20.73
N LYS A 121 -1.00 -11.26 -21.82
CA LYS A 121 -0.25 -12.52 -22.02
C LYS A 121 0.98 -12.62 -21.11
N ARG A 122 1.44 -11.49 -20.59
CA ARG A 122 2.61 -11.43 -19.72
C ARG A 122 2.28 -12.04 -18.37
N ARG A 123 3.17 -12.90 -17.88
CA ARG A 123 2.97 -13.61 -16.61
C ARG A 123 3.89 -13.03 -15.53
N GLY A 124 3.37 -12.96 -14.32
CA GLY A 124 4.12 -12.66 -13.10
C GLY A 124 4.64 -13.92 -12.42
N SER A 125 4.89 -13.82 -11.12
CA SER A 125 5.45 -14.93 -10.32
C SER A 125 4.54 -16.14 -10.27
N MET A 126 3.24 -15.93 -10.11
CA MET A 126 2.25 -16.99 -9.94
C MET A 126 1.35 -17.20 -11.19
N GLY A 127 1.72 -16.63 -12.31
CA GLY A 127 0.94 -16.79 -13.53
C GLY A 127 0.31 -15.49 -14.05
N PRO A 128 -0.99 -15.41 -14.31
CA PRO A 128 -1.64 -14.15 -14.68
C PRO A 128 -1.41 -13.09 -13.63
N THR A 129 -1.07 -11.87 -14.07
CA THR A 129 -0.73 -10.76 -13.18
C THR A 129 -1.40 -9.47 -13.63
N PHE A 130 -1.48 -8.48 -12.75
CA PHE A 130 -1.88 -7.12 -13.08
C PHE A 130 -0.63 -6.26 -13.24
N ALA A 131 -0.21 -6.04 -14.47
CA ALA A 131 0.95 -5.19 -14.75
C ALA A 131 0.66 -3.75 -14.33
N SER A 132 1.48 -3.18 -13.47
CA SER A 132 1.29 -1.86 -12.85
C SER A 132 2.18 -0.79 -13.48
N PHE A 133 1.63 0.40 -13.70
CA PHE A 133 2.30 1.51 -14.38
C PHE A 133 1.98 2.84 -13.69
N GLY A 134 2.95 3.73 -13.61
CA GLY A 134 2.75 5.10 -13.13
C GLY A 134 2.05 6.00 -14.15
N GLU A 135 2.22 5.70 -15.44
CA GLU A 135 1.70 6.50 -16.55
C GLU A 135 0.69 5.71 -17.38
N GLU A 136 -0.45 6.33 -17.69
CA GLU A 136 -1.49 5.71 -18.52
C GLU A 136 -0.99 5.35 -19.92
N SER A 137 -0.15 6.20 -20.49
CA SER A 137 0.46 5.97 -21.81
C SER A 137 1.30 4.70 -21.84
N ALA A 138 2.06 4.42 -20.77
CA ALA A 138 2.85 3.19 -20.63
C ALA A 138 1.95 1.96 -20.49
N ALA A 139 0.89 2.05 -19.68
CA ALA A 139 -0.09 0.98 -19.55
C ALA A 139 -0.79 0.65 -20.89
N ARG A 140 -1.19 1.67 -21.65
CA ARG A 140 -1.82 1.51 -22.97
C ARG A 140 -0.85 0.91 -23.99
N ALA A 141 0.41 1.36 -24.01
CA ALA A 141 1.44 0.80 -24.88
C ALA A 141 1.71 -0.68 -24.57
N PHE A 142 1.76 -1.03 -23.28
CA PHE A 142 1.90 -2.41 -22.84
C PHE A 142 0.67 -3.26 -23.24
N ALA A 143 -0.55 -2.76 -23.03
CA ALA A 143 -1.77 -3.47 -23.40
C ALA A 143 -1.88 -3.68 -24.93
N ALA A 144 -1.43 -2.72 -25.74
CA ALA A 144 -1.39 -2.86 -27.20
C ALA A 144 -0.46 -3.99 -27.64
N LYS A 145 0.65 -4.22 -26.92
CA LYS A 145 1.64 -5.25 -27.23
C LYS A 145 1.27 -6.62 -26.65
N GLU A 146 0.89 -6.66 -25.39
CA GLU A 146 0.72 -7.89 -24.62
C GLU A 146 -0.75 -8.30 -24.46
N GLY A 147 -1.68 -7.48 -24.93
CA GLY A 147 -3.11 -7.64 -24.69
C GLY A 147 -3.51 -7.16 -23.31
N GLY A 148 -4.79 -7.39 -22.99
CA GLY A 148 -5.37 -7.00 -21.71
C GLY A 148 -6.12 -5.67 -21.75
N LYS A 149 -6.70 -5.30 -20.62
CA LYS A 149 -7.48 -4.09 -20.41
C LYS A 149 -6.81 -3.20 -19.38
N VAL A 150 -6.71 -1.90 -19.67
CA VAL A 150 -6.22 -0.90 -18.71
C VAL A 150 -7.33 -0.56 -17.74
N LEU A 151 -7.05 -0.68 -16.45
CA LEU A 151 -7.96 -0.38 -15.33
C LEU A 151 -7.29 0.56 -14.33
N ARG A 152 -8.10 1.29 -13.57
CA ARG A 152 -7.68 2.00 -12.37
C ARG A 152 -7.80 1.08 -11.16
N PHE A 153 -7.14 1.45 -10.07
CA PHE A 153 -7.15 0.69 -8.81
C PHE A 153 -8.56 0.32 -8.33
N ASN A 154 -9.49 1.27 -8.36
CA ASN A 154 -10.87 1.09 -7.91
C ASN A 154 -11.78 0.32 -8.88
N GLU A 155 -11.29 -0.02 -10.05
CA GLU A 155 -11.99 -0.86 -11.03
C GLU A 155 -11.63 -2.34 -10.91
N ILE A 156 -10.62 -2.67 -10.08
CA ILE A 156 -10.23 -4.05 -9.81
C ILE A 156 -11.17 -4.64 -8.75
N THR A 157 -11.82 -5.74 -9.11
CA THR A 157 -12.79 -6.43 -8.24
C THR A 157 -12.19 -7.71 -7.63
N PRO A 158 -12.77 -8.23 -6.53
CA PRO A 158 -12.32 -9.49 -5.93
C PRO A 158 -12.27 -10.66 -6.91
N ASP A 159 -13.23 -10.75 -7.82
CA ASP A 159 -13.31 -11.82 -8.82
C ASP A 159 -12.12 -11.81 -9.79
N MET A 160 -11.57 -10.61 -10.08
CA MET A 160 -10.37 -10.47 -10.91
C MET A 160 -9.12 -10.93 -10.17
N ALA A 161 -9.08 -10.75 -8.85
CA ALA A 161 -7.93 -11.05 -7.98
C ALA A 161 -8.00 -12.45 -7.35
N THR A 162 -8.75 -13.36 -7.96
CA THR A 162 -8.82 -14.75 -7.50
C THR A 162 -7.49 -15.46 -7.78
N LEU A 163 -6.92 -16.07 -6.74
CA LEU A 163 -5.70 -16.87 -6.85
C LEU A 163 -6.08 -18.30 -7.27
N ASP A 164 -5.81 -18.65 -8.52
CA ASP A 164 -6.16 -19.97 -9.08
C ASP A 164 -5.20 -21.10 -8.65
N GLY A 165 -4.28 -20.85 -7.72
CA GLY A 165 -3.31 -21.85 -7.23
C GLY A 165 -2.44 -22.46 -8.32
N GLY A 166 -2.29 -21.81 -9.48
CA GLY A 166 -1.54 -22.34 -10.63
C GLY A 166 -2.30 -23.41 -11.43
N VAL A 167 -3.54 -23.69 -11.09
CA VAL A 167 -4.38 -24.63 -11.87
C VAL A 167 -4.73 -23.99 -13.20
N ILE A 168 -4.11 -24.49 -14.27
CA ILE A 168 -4.51 -24.17 -15.64
C ILE A 168 -5.87 -24.81 -15.83
N LYS A 169 -6.93 -24.01 -15.81
CA LYS A 169 -8.26 -24.46 -16.29
C LYS A 169 -8.15 -24.59 -17.79
N ASP A 170 -7.86 -25.81 -18.26
CA ASP A 170 -7.95 -26.14 -19.68
C ASP A 170 -9.42 -25.99 -20.10
N LYS A 171 -9.73 -24.93 -20.86
CA LYS A 171 -11.06 -24.68 -21.40
C LYS A 171 -11.34 -25.45 -22.69
N SER A 172 -10.52 -26.44 -23.00
CA SER A 172 -10.63 -27.25 -24.24
C SER A 172 -11.40 -28.57 -24.07
N MET A 173 -12.17 -28.71 -22.97
CA MET A 173 -13.15 -29.82 -22.86
C MET A 173 -14.58 -29.31 -22.97
#